data_56af3982730b8922942f4f681dc81da1
#
_entry.id   56af3982730b8922942f4f681dc81da1
#
_cell.length_a   1.000
_cell.length_b   1.000
_cell.length_c   1.000
_cell.angle_alpha   90.00
_cell.angle_beta   90.00
_cell.angle_gamma   90.00
#
_symmetry.space_group_name_H-M   'P 1'
#
loop_
_entity.id
_entity.type
_entity.pdbx_description
1 polymer ?
#
loop_
_entity_poly.entity_id
_entity_poly.type
_entity_poly.pdbx_seq_one_letter_code
_entity_poly.pdbx_strand_id
1 'polypeptide(L)'
;IYCIGPGTLAKNLESSVPAAKGFLANFWKAYPEIKRYVDNTISKGEKDGEVKTLFGRRLRVDRERPYVAVNYVVQGTAGDCMKISLYRAHKYLKENGGKIRNTVHDQMLFDDIDEKQIPEIHKIMENFSFSMPMSVDVLHSEKSWGDLVEV
;
A
#
# COMPACT_ATOMS: atom_id res chain seq x y z
N ILE A 1 -10.86 0.39 -8.03
CA ILE A 1 -10.92 -0.34 -6.74
C ILE A 1 -11.25 0.62 -5.59
N TYR A 2 -10.67 1.79 -5.52
CA TYR A 2 -10.90 2.78 -4.46
C TYR A 2 -12.20 3.59 -4.63
N CYS A 3 -13.29 2.94 -5.05
CA CYS A 3 -14.62 3.55 -5.21
C CYS A 3 -14.65 4.74 -6.17
N ILE A 4 -13.92 4.68 -7.28
CA ILE A 4 -13.99 5.69 -8.33
C ILE A 4 -15.41 5.78 -8.88
N GLY A 5 -15.95 7.00 -8.93
CA GLY A 5 -17.27 7.26 -9.51
C GLY A 5 -17.26 7.17 -11.05
N PRO A 6 -18.40 6.85 -11.69
CA PRO A 6 -18.46 6.70 -13.13
C PRO A 6 -18.10 7.97 -13.91
N GLY A 7 -18.35 9.16 -13.37
CA GLY A 7 -17.96 10.43 -13.99
C GLY A 7 -16.44 10.61 -14.03
N THR A 8 -15.74 10.33 -12.91
CA THR A 8 -14.28 10.40 -12.85
C THR A 8 -13.63 9.33 -13.72
N LEU A 9 -14.20 8.10 -13.72
CA LEU A 9 -13.71 7.03 -14.58
C LEU A 9 -13.87 7.37 -16.06
N ALA A 10 -15.01 7.92 -16.47
CA ALA A 10 -15.24 8.37 -17.84
C ALA A 10 -14.20 9.38 -18.29
N LYS A 11 -13.89 10.36 -17.42
CA LYS A 11 -12.86 11.38 -17.69
C LYS A 11 -11.47 10.76 -17.85
N ASN A 12 -11.10 9.83 -16.95
CA ASN A 12 -9.79 9.18 -17.00
C ASN A 12 -9.61 8.25 -18.20
N LEU A 13 -10.69 7.65 -18.70
CA LEU A 13 -10.70 6.77 -19.88
C LEU A 13 -11.02 7.49 -21.18
N GLU A 14 -11.16 8.82 -21.16
CA GLU A 14 -11.57 9.65 -22.30
C GLU A 14 -12.83 9.07 -23.00
N SER A 15 -13.78 8.58 -22.20
CA SER A 15 -14.97 7.87 -22.65
C SER A 15 -16.26 8.50 -22.14
N SER A 16 -17.41 7.97 -22.53
CA SER A 16 -18.71 8.43 -22.04
C SER A 16 -19.05 7.87 -20.66
N VAL A 17 -19.85 8.60 -19.88
CA VAL A 17 -20.34 8.14 -18.57
C VAL A 17 -21.14 6.82 -18.67
N PRO A 18 -22.00 6.59 -19.69
CA PRO A 18 -22.64 5.29 -19.89
C PRO A 18 -21.65 4.14 -20.10
N ALA A 19 -20.59 4.35 -20.90
CA ALA A 19 -19.53 3.35 -21.09
C ALA A 19 -18.80 3.05 -19.77
N ALA A 20 -18.41 4.08 -19.02
CA ALA A 20 -17.77 3.93 -17.71
C ALA A 20 -18.66 3.16 -16.71
N LYS A 21 -19.97 3.38 -16.71
CA LYS A 21 -20.92 2.58 -15.91
C LYS A 21 -20.91 1.11 -16.34
N GLY A 22 -20.87 0.84 -17.64
CA GLY A 22 -20.75 -0.53 -18.17
C GLY A 22 -19.46 -1.22 -17.72
N PHE A 23 -18.32 -0.53 -17.77
CA PHE A 23 -17.05 -1.04 -17.25
C PHE A 23 -17.12 -1.37 -15.76
N LEU A 24 -17.67 -0.48 -14.94
CA LEU A 24 -17.81 -0.75 -13.50
C LEU A 24 -18.74 -1.93 -13.24
N ALA A 25 -19.86 -2.05 -13.96
CA ALA A 25 -20.78 -3.17 -13.81
C ALA A 25 -20.11 -4.52 -14.18
N ASN A 26 -19.36 -4.56 -15.27
CA ASN A 26 -18.61 -5.73 -15.68
C ASN A 26 -17.50 -6.09 -14.68
N PHE A 27 -16.78 -5.09 -14.16
CA PHE A 27 -15.77 -5.28 -13.13
C PHE A 27 -16.37 -5.92 -11.86
N TRP A 28 -17.47 -5.38 -11.36
CA TRP A 28 -18.13 -5.93 -10.16
C TRP A 28 -18.74 -7.32 -10.39
N LYS A 29 -19.18 -7.61 -11.62
CA LYS A 29 -19.64 -8.95 -12.00
C LYS A 29 -18.47 -9.96 -12.06
N ALA A 30 -17.32 -9.53 -12.55
CA ALA A 30 -16.12 -10.36 -12.64
C ALA A 30 -15.49 -10.64 -11.26
N TYR A 31 -15.61 -9.68 -10.33
CA TYR A 31 -14.98 -9.74 -9.00
C TYR A 31 -15.99 -9.54 -7.86
N PRO A 32 -16.93 -10.45 -7.66
CA PRO A 32 -18.01 -10.30 -6.67
C PRO A 32 -17.48 -10.29 -5.22
N GLU A 33 -16.37 -10.98 -4.94
CA GLU A 33 -15.74 -10.97 -3.62
C GLU A 33 -15.18 -9.59 -3.27
N ILE A 34 -14.55 -8.92 -4.24
CA ILE A 34 -14.05 -7.56 -4.06
C ILE A 34 -15.23 -6.62 -3.80
N LYS A 35 -16.33 -6.77 -4.55
CA LYS A 35 -17.55 -5.98 -4.35
C LYS A 35 -18.09 -6.14 -2.93
N ARG A 36 -18.20 -7.38 -2.45
CA ARG A 36 -18.67 -7.68 -1.10
C ARG A 36 -17.76 -7.08 -0.02
N TYR A 37 -16.45 -7.20 -0.20
CA TYR A 37 -15.47 -6.57 0.71
C TYR A 37 -15.63 -5.06 0.77
N VAL A 38 -15.76 -4.41 -0.38
CA VAL A 38 -15.96 -2.95 -0.49
C VAL A 38 -17.25 -2.53 0.22
N ASP A 39 -18.37 -3.17 -0.08
CA ASP A 39 -19.68 -2.83 0.51
C ASP A 39 -19.66 -3.00 2.04
N ASN A 40 -19.09 -4.10 2.53
CA ASN A 40 -18.98 -4.35 3.97
C ASN A 40 -18.08 -3.32 4.66
N THR A 41 -16.98 -2.93 4.03
CA THR A 41 -16.04 -1.95 4.58
C THR A 41 -16.67 -0.56 4.64
N ILE A 42 -17.40 -0.16 3.61
CA ILE A 42 -18.15 1.10 3.57
C ILE A 42 -19.22 1.12 4.67
N SER A 43 -20.06 0.07 4.73
CA SER A 43 -21.12 -0.04 5.75
C SER A 43 -20.55 0.01 7.18
N LYS A 44 -19.39 -0.61 7.40
CA LYS A 44 -18.71 -0.53 8.69
C LYS A 44 -18.21 0.88 8.99
N GLY A 45 -17.58 1.54 8.02
CA GLY A 45 -17.11 2.92 8.17
C GLY A 45 -18.25 3.89 8.47
N GLU A 46 -19.40 3.73 7.80
CA GLU A 46 -20.60 4.52 8.03
C GLU A 46 -21.19 4.29 9.43
N LYS A 47 -21.37 3.03 9.83
CA LYS A 47 -21.97 2.65 11.10
C LYS A 47 -21.08 3.01 12.29
N ASP A 48 -19.82 2.58 12.26
CA ASP A 48 -18.92 2.65 13.41
C ASP A 48 -18.12 3.97 13.46
N GLY A 49 -18.04 4.70 12.33
CA GLY A 49 -17.19 5.90 12.20
C GLY A 49 -15.70 5.57 12.17
N GLU A 50 -15.35 4.29 12.03
CA GLU A 50 -13.97 3.83 11.99
C GLU A 50 -13.81 2.50 11.22
N VAL A 51 -12.58 2.25 10.75
CA VAL A 51 -12.13 0.96 10.25
C VAL A 51 -10.78 0.60 10.87
N LYS A 52 -10.30 -0.61 10.63
CA LYS A 52 -9.00 -1.08 11.14
C LYS A 52 -8.13 -1.57 10.00
N THR A 53 -6.83 -1.30 10.10
CA THR A 53 -5.82 -1.95 9.27
C THR A 53 -5.74 -3.45 9.58
N LEU A 54 -5.03 -4.22 8.76
CA LEU A 54 -4.76 -5.63 9.03
C LEU A 54 -3.96 -5.85 10.34
N PHE A 55 -3.24 -4.83 10.80
CA PHE A 55 -2.50 -4.83 12.08
C PHE A 55 -3.34 -4.32 13.26
N GLY A 56 -4.64 -4.04 13.05
CA GLY A 56 -5.57 -3.62 14.10
C GLY A 56 -5.55 -2.13 14.43
N ARG A 57 -4.75 -1.31 13.76
CA ARG A 57 -4.74 0.15 13.97
C ARG A 57 -6.06 0.75 13.52
N ARG A 58 -6.69 1.53 14.39
CA ARG A 58 -7.98 2.19 14.16
C ARG A 58 -7.79 3.46 13.33
N LEU A 59 -8.62 3.63 12.32
CA LEU A 59 -8.67 4.78 11.43
C LEU A 59 -10.06 5.37 11.43
N ARG A 60 -10.19 6.62 11.81
CA ARG A 60 -11.48 7.33 11.82
C ARG A 60 -11.96 7.56 10.41
N VAL A 61 -13.24 7.32 10.17
CA VAL A 61 -13.92 7.52 8.89
C VAL A 61 -14.98 8.59 9.06
N ASP A 62 -14.96 9.56 8.17
CA ASP A 62 -16.01 10.55 8.05
C ASP A 62 -17.30 9.87 7.56
N ARG A 63 -18.36 9.93 8.37
CA ARG A 63 -19.64 9.28 8.05
C ARG A 63 -20.34 9.89 6.84
N GLU A 64 -20.01 11.12 6.47
CA GLU A 64 -20.52 11.75 5.24
C GLU A 64 -19.79 11.24 3.99
N ARG A 65 -18.61 10.62 4.16
CA ARG A 65 -17.80 10.05 3.08
C ARG A 65 -17.32 8.63 3.37
N PRO A 66 -18.24 7.69 3.68
CA PRO A 66 -17.86 6.35 4.13
C PRO A 66 -17.09 5.53 3.07
N TYR A 67 -17.18 5.91 1.80
CA TYR A 67 -16.46 5.26 0.70
C TYR A 67 -14.92 5.35 0.83
N VAL A 68 -14.39 6.33 1.59
CA VAL A 68 -12.94 6.45 1.84
C VAL A 68 -12.41 5.32 2.74
N ALA A 69 -13.29 4.63 3.47
CA ALA A 69 -12.95 3.53 4.38
C ALA A 69 -12.11 2.44 3.70
N VAL A 70 -12.44 2.09 2.46
CA VAL A 70 -11.72 1.07 1.69
C VAL A 70 -10.27 1.49 1.46
N ASN A 71 -10.07 2.74 1.02
CA ASN A 71 -8.73 3.28 0.82
C ASN A 71 -7.95 3.34 2.15
N TYR A 72 -8.61 3.73 3.24
CA TYR A 72 -7.99 3.81 4.57
C TYR A 72 -7.48 2.44 5.05
N VAL A 73 -8.24 1.36 4.85
CA VAL A 73 -7.78 0.02 5.22
C VAL A 73 -6.56 -0.39 4.42
N VAL A 74 -6.58 -0.21 3.09
CA VAL A 74 -5.48 -0.63 2.21
C VAL A 74 -4.24 0.23 2.45
N GLN A 75 -4.35 1.55 2.31
CA GLN A 75 -3.22 2.48 2.48
C GLN A 75 -2.71 2.50 3.93
N GLY A 76 -3.62 2.39 4.89
CA GLY A 76 -3.26 2.30 6.29
C GLY A 76 -2.46 1.04 6.60
N THR A 77 -2.82 -0.11 6.02
CA THR A 77 -2.08 -1.36 6.16
C THR A 77 -0.69 -1.26 5.50
N ALA A 78 -0.61 -0.70 4.29
CA ALA A 78 0.67 -0.45 3.63
C ALA A 78 1.59 0.45 4.47
N GLY A 79 1.04 1.52 5.05
CA GLY A 79 1.79 2.39 5.96
C GLY A 79 2.22 1.70 7.26
N ASP A 80 1.48 0.70 7.74
CA ASP A 80 1.88 -0.12 8.88
C ASP A 80 3.01 -1.09 8.50
N CYS A 81 2.96 -1.71 7.31
CA CYS A 81 4.06 -2.50 6.76
C CYS A 81 5.36 -1.69 6.72
N MET A 82 5.31 -0.48 6.15
CA MET A 82 6.47 0.41 6.08
C MET A 82 7.06 0.73 7.45
N LYS A 83 6.23 1.04 8.44
CA LYS A 83 6.70 1.33 9.81
C LYS A 83 7.33 0.11 10.48
N ILE A 84 6.75 -1.07 10.29
CA ILE A 84 7.28 -2.32 10.82
C ILE A 84 8.63 -2.64 10.14
N SER A 85 8.70 -2.53 8.82
CA SER A 85 9.94 -2.73 8.06
C SER A 85 11.01 -1.73 8.48
N LEU A 86 10.66 -0.45 8.64
CA LEU A 86 11.57 0.60 9.11
C LEU A 86 12.17 0.26 10.49
N TYR A 87 11.33 -0.17 11.43
CA TYR A 87 11.78 -0.56 12.77
C TYR A 87 12.71 -1.77 12.72
N ARG A 88 12.34 -2.80 11.95
CA ARG A 88 13.15 -4.03 11.82
C ARG A 88 14.48 -3.76 11.13
N ALA A 89 14.47 -3.00 10.03
CA ALA A 89 15.68 -2.60 9.31
C ALA A 89 16.59 -1.73 10.19
N HIS A 90 16.03 -0.77 10.93
CA HIS A 90 16.82 0.03 11.88
C HIS A 90 17.49 -0.83 12.95
N LYS A 91 16.77 -1.79 13.52
CA LYS A 91 17.35 -2.72 14.51
C LYS A 91 18.50 -3.54 13.93
N TYR A 92 18.31 -4.08 12.72
CA TYR A 92 19.34 -4.84 12.01
C TYR A 92 20.61 -4.00 11.74
N LEU A 93 20.43 -2.79 11.19
CA LEU A 93 21.53 -1.91 10.85
C LEU A 93 22.29 -1.37 12.05
N LYS A 94 21.61 -1.22 13.21
CA LYS A 94 22.29 -0.85 14.45
C LYS A 94 23.36 -1.85 14.87
N GLU A 95 23.19 -3.12 14.56
CA GLU A 95 24.09 -4.22 14.91
C GLU A 95 25.10 -4.51 13.79
N ASN A 96 24.74 -4.25 12.53
CA ASN A 96 25.51 -4.66 11.35
C ASN A 96 26.13 -3.51 10.55
N GLY A 97 25.88 -2.26 10.95
CA GLY A 97 26.31 -1.09 10.19
C GLY A 97 25.33 -0.73 9.07
N GLY A 98 25.54 0.43 8.45
CA GLY A 98 24.62 1.03 7.49
C GLY A 98 23.65 2.02 8.12
N LYS A 99 22.93 2.77 7.28
CA LYS A 99 22.04 3.83 7.73
C LYS A 99 20.77 3.86 6.89
N ILE A 100 19.63 4.14 7.52
CA ILE A 100 18.41 4.56 6.83
C ILE A 100 18.46 6.08 6.71
N ARG A 101 18.40 6.60 5.49
CA ARG A 101 18.44 8.04 5.21
C ARG A 101 17.08 8.66 5.11
N ASN A 102 16.17 7.99 4.42
CA ASN A 102 14.84 8.54 4.19
C ASN A 102 13.82 7.43 3.92
N THR A 103 12.55 7.79 4.02
CA THR A 103 11.43 6.99 3.55
C THR A 103 10.55 7.86 2.67
N VAL A 104 10.21 7.39 1.48
CA VAL A 104 9.34 8.10 0.54
C VAL A 104 8.23 7.16 0.12
N HIS A 105 7.01 7.42 0.62
CA HIS A 105 5.84 6.55 0.42
C HIS A 105 6.10 5.09 0.83
N ASP A 106 6.34 4.22 -0.14
CA ASP A 106 6.57 2.77 -0.03
C ASP A 106 8.05 2.39 -0.23
N GLN A 107 8.95 3.37 -0.31
CA GLN A 107 10.39 3.18 -0.48
C GLN A 107 11.17 3.51 0.78
N MET A 108 12.26 2.79 1.03
CA MET A 108 13.29 3.14 2.00
C MET A 108 14.62 3.39 1.29
N LEU A 109 15.24 4.51 1.61
CA LEU A 109 16.57 4.84 1.14
C LEU A 109 17.59 4.48 2.22
N PHE A 110 18.51 3.63 1.85
CA PHE A 110 19.64 3.20 2.68
C PHE A 110 20.94 3.82 2.19
N ASP A 111 21.91 3.89 3.08
CA ASP A 111 23.25 4.38 2.81
C ASP A 111 24.29 3.61 3.63
N ASP A 112 25.54 3.55 3.16
CA ASP A 112 26.61 2.76 3.79
C ASP A 112 26.23 1.27 3.97
N ILE A 113 25.56 0.66 2.97
CA ILE A 113 25.14 -0.74 2.99
C ILE A 113 26.16 -1.59 2.22
N ASP A 114 26.71 -2.64 2.88
CA ASP A 114 27.46 -3.68 2.19
C ASP A 114 26.48 -4.56 1.37
N GLU A 115 26.87 -4.94 0.16
CA GLU A 115 26.06 -5.82 -0.71
C GLU A 115 25.60 -7.10 -0.01
N LYS A 116 26.41 -7.63 0.91
CA LYS A 116 26.08 -8.81 1.72
C LYS A 116 24.89 -8.61 2.67
N GLN A 117 24.53 -7.36 2.97
CA GLN A 117 23.39 -7.01 3.84
C GLN A 117 22.08 -6.95 3.04
N ILE A 118 22.15 -6.75 1.72
CA ILE A 118 20.98 -6.60 0.85
C ILE A 118 19.98 -7.77 1.00
N PRO A 119 20.39 -9.05 0.95
CA PRO A 119 19.47 -10.17 1.08
C PRO A 119 18.69 -10.19 2.42
N GLU A 120 19.34 -9.81 3.52
CA GLU A 120 18.68 -9.79 4.82
C GLU A 120 17.74 -8.58 4.96
N ILE A 121 18.11 -7.42 4.44
CA ILE A 121 17.24 -6.23 4.41
C ILE A 121 16.00 -6.52 3.54
N HIS A 122 16.19 -7.14 2.38
CA HIS A 122 15.11 -7.57 1.49
C HIS A 122 14.12 -8.49 2.23
N LYS A 123 14.62 -9.53 2.88
CA LYS A 123 13.85 -10.46 3.68
C LYS A 123 13.11 -9.77 4.84
N ILE A 124 13.72 -8.80 5.51
CA ILE A 124 13.10 -8.00 6.57
C ILE A 124 11.87 -7.25 6.03
N MET A 125 11.99 -6.70 4.84
CA MET A 125 10.92 -5.91 4.21
C MET A 125 9.79 -6.77 3.68
N GLU A 126 10.06 -8.01 3.26
CA GLU A 126 9.06 -8.96 2.76
C GLU A 126 8.38 -9.80 3.85
N ASN A 127 8.94 -9.86 5.05
CA ASN A 127 8.49 -10.75 6.12
C ASN A 127 7.18 -10.30 6.77
N PHE A 128 6.08 -10.51 6.05
CA PHE A 128 4.72 -10.35 6.55
C PHE A 128 3.89 -11.61 6.32
N SER A 129 3.12 -12.00 7.33
CA SER A 129 2.25 -13.19 7.27
C SER A 129 0.92 -12.87 6.55
N PHE A 130 0.99 -12.45 5.29
CA PHE A 130 -0.18 -12.28 4.45
C PHE A 130 -0.44 -13.54 3.63
N SER A 131 -1.66 -13.70 3.14
CA SER A 131 -2.04 -14.77 2.22
C SER A 131 -1.38 -14.65 0.84
N MET A 132 -0.90 -13.46 0.51
CA MET A 132 -0.09 -13.17 -0.68
C MET A 132 1.30 -12.77 -0.26
N PRO A 133 2.34 -13.18 -0.99
CA PRO A 133 3.71 -12.73 -0.73
C PRO A 133 3.81 -11.22 -0.96
N MET A 134 4.61 -10.56 -0.13
CA MET A 134 5.08 -9.20 -0.38
C MET A 134 6.36 -9.32 -1.20
N SER A 135 6.47 -8.52 -2.25
CA SER A 135 7.68 -8.43 -3.08
C SER A 135 8.25 -7.02 -2.97
N VAL A 136 9.57 -6.93 -2.91
CA VAL A 136 10.32 -5.67 -2.82
C VAL A 136 11.37 -5.64 -3.92
N ASP A 137 11.38 -4.57 -4.71
CA ASP A 137 12.41 -4.33 -5.70
C ASP A 137 13.60 -3.63 -5.04
N VAL A 138 14.81 -4.00 -5.43
CA VAL A 138 16.06 -3.41 -4.95
C VAL A 138 16.70 -2.60 -6.06
N LEU A 139 16.96 -1.34 -5.76
CA LEU A 139 17.66 -0.41 -6.64
C LEU A 139 18.97 0.00 -5.97
N HIS A 140 20.06 0.08 -6.74
CA HIS A 140 21.38 0.44 -6.25
C HIS A 140 22.03 1.53 -7.10
N SER A 141 22.83 2.38 -6.47
CA SER A 141 23.74 3.32 -7.11
C SER A 141 24.88 3.70 -6.18
N GLU A 142 26.06 3.82 -6.74
CA GLU A 142 27.24 4.36 -6.06
C GLU A 142 27.33 5.90 -6.11
N LYS A 143 26.42 6.57 -6.83
CA LYS A 143 26.50 8.01 -7.11
C LYS A 143 25.41 8.80 -6.40
N SER A 144 24.18 8.60 -6.82
CA SER A 144 23.04 9.37 -6.28
C SER A 144 21.72 8.63 -6.46
N TRP A 145 20.70 9.10 -5.77
CA TRP A 145 19.33 8.58 -5.91
C TRP A 145 18.80 8.65 -7.35
N GLY A 146 19.22 9.69 -8.11
CA GLY A 146 18.81 9.83 -9.51
C GLY A 146 19.45 8.85 -10.48
N ASP A 147 20.49 8.13 -10.04
CA ASP A 147 21.25 7.15 -10.85
C ASP A 147 20.96 5.69 -10.44
N LEU A 148 19.91 5.47 -9.65
CA LEU A 148 19.50 4.13 -9.20
C LEU A 148 19.14 3.22 -10.37
N VAL A 149 19.69 1.99 -10.36
CA VAL A 149 19.38 0.92 -11.30
C VAL A 149 18.93 -0.32 -10.55
N GLU A 150 18.08 -1.12 -11.16
CA GLU A 150 17.59 -2.37 -10.60
C GLU A 150 18.74 -3.41 -10.53
N VAL A 151 18.77 -4.17 -9.43
CA VAL A 151 19.81 -5.17 -9.13
C VAL A 151 19.27 -6.58 -9.23
#